data_a4164ce776ed389984c82b31bf518540
#
_entry.id   a4164ce776ed389984c82b31bf518540
#
_cell.length_a   1.000
_cell.length_b   1.000
_cell.length_c   1.000
_cell.angle_alpha   90.00
_cell.angle_beta   90.00
_cell.angle_gamma   90.00
#
_symmetry.space_group_name_H-M   'P 1'
#
loop_
_entity.id
_entity.type
_entity.pdbx_description
1 polymer ?
#
loop_
_entity_poly.entity_id
_entity_poly.type
_entity_poly.pdbx_seq_one_letter_code
_entity_poly.pdbx_strand_id
1 'polypeptide(L)'
;ADAIKKEGMEVLGVTSYGDLSQFAQQQSRASAFILSIDDEEFTPGPELDPAVLSLRKFIGEIRRKNADIPIYLYGETRTSQHIPNDILRELHGFIHMFEDTPEFVARHIIREAKSYLDGLAPPFFKALMGYANDGSYSWHCPGHSGGVASPEGPVGHMFHQFFGENLLRADVCNSVEELGQLLDHTGPVAQSERNAARIFNADHCFFVTNGTSTSNKMVWHHTVAPGDVVVVDRNCHKSILHSIIMTGAVPVFLTPTRNHLGIIGPIPESEFEPEAIRRKIAANPLLAGVDASKVKPRILTLTQSTYDGVLYNTETIKAKLDGWIDNLHFDEAWLPHAAFHPFYAQFHAMGKHTTRPQD
;
A
#
# COMPACT_ATOMS: atom_id res chain seq x y z
N ALA A 1 0.41 -19.43 -27.63
CA ALA A 1 -0.51 -19.72 -26.53
C ALA A 1 -0.23 -21.08 -25.90
N ASP A 2 -0.25 -22.19 -26.67
CA ASP A 2 -0.15 -23.55 -26.12
C ASP A 2 1.19 -23.82 -25.44
N ALA A 3 2.29 -23.33 -25.97
CA ALA A 3 3.61 -23.45 -25.37
C ALA A 3 3.67 -22.75 -23.99
N ILE A 4 3.01 -21.58 -23.84
CA ILE A 4 2.93 -20.86 -22.57
C ILE A 4 2.06 -21.62 -21.56
N LYS A 5 0.94 -22.18 -22.00
CA LYS A 5 0.04 -22.99 -21.15
C LYS A 5 0.71 -24.26 -20.64
N LYS A 6 1.54 -24.92 -21.47
CA LYS A 6 2.32 -26.09 -21.06
C LYS A 6 3.31 -25.81 -19.92
N GLU A 7 3.78 -24.58 -19.82
CA GLU A 7 4.68 -24.12 -18.75
C GLU A 7 3.91 -23.59 -17.51
N GLY A 8 2.58 -23.80 -17.46
CA GLY A 8 1.76 -23.52 -16.28
C GLY A 8 1.25 -22.08 -16.16
N MET A 9 1.36 -21.25 -17.21
CA MET A 9 0.75 -19.91 -17.22
C MET A 9 -0.57 -19.90 -18.01
N GLU A 10 -1.55 -19.19 -17.47
CA GLU A 10 -2.83 -18.96 -18.15
C GLU A 10 -2.63 -17.92 -19.28
N VAL A 11 -3.25 -18.18 -20.43
CA VAL A 11 -3.26 -17.24 -21.55
C VAL A 11 -4.69 -16.78 -21.80
N LEU A 12 -4.92 -15.49 -21.62
CA LEU A 12 -6.19 -14.82 -21.85
C LEU A 12 -6.13 -14.12 -23.21
N GLY A 13 -6.96 -14.55 -24.15
CA GLY A 13 -7.07 -13.91 -25.46
C GLY A 13 -8.10 -12.78 -25.47
N VAL A 14 -7.77 -11.67 -26.13
CA VAL A 14 -8.69 -10.57 -26.44
C VAL A 14 -8.75 -10.42 -27.94
N THR A 15 -9.94 -10.47 -28.52
CA THR A 15 -10.14 -10.59 -29.97
C THR A 15 -10.13 -9.26 -30.72
N SER A 16 -10.15 -8.11 -30.04
CA SER A 16 -10.01 -6.81 -30.70
C SER A 16 -9.49 -5.73 -29.76
N TYR A 17 -8.71 -4.81 -30.30
CA TYR A 17 -8.26 -3.59 -29.61
C TYR A 17 -9.43 -2.65 -29.24
N GLY A 18 -10.63 -2.88 -29.78
CA GLY A 18 -11.82 -2.07 -29.48
C GLY A 18 -12.54 -2.44 -28.18
N ASP A 19 -12.29 -3.61 -27.60
CA ASP A 19 -12.92 -4.04 -26.36
C ASP A 19 -12.10 -3.63 -25.12
N LEU A 20 -12.06 -2.31 -24.90
CA LEU A 20 -11.39 -1.71 -23.76
C LEU A 20 -11.94 -2.18 -22.41
N SER A 21 -13.18 -2.68 -22.36
CA SER A 21 -13.81 -3.15 -21.12
C SER A 21 -13.27 -4.51 -20.70
N GLN A 22 -13.15 -5.45 -21.62
CA GLN A 22 -12.50 -6.75 -21.38
C GLN A 22 -11.02 -6.58 -21.03
N PHE A 23 -10.33 -5.72 -21.76
CA PHE A 23 -8.93 -5.43 -21.52
C PHE A 23 -8.70 -4.85 -20.12
N ALA A 24 -9.51 -3.87 -19.71
CA ALA A 24 -9.38 -3.25 -18.38
C ALA A 24 -9.61 -4.23 -17.22
N GLN A 25 -10.50 -5.20 -17.39
CA GLN A 25 -10.75 -6.25 -16.39
C GLN A 25 -9.59 -7.26 -16.29
N GLN A 26 -8.95 -7.58 -17.41
CA GLN A 26 -7.87 -8.56 -17.46
C GLN A 26 -6.51 -7.96 -17.12
N GLN A 27 -6.34 -6.66 -17.32
CA GLN A 27 -5.08 -5.95 -17.11
C GLN A 27 -4.54 -6.08 -15.67
N SER A 28 -5.42 -6.11 -14.67
CA SER A 28 -5.00 -6.25 -13.26
C SER A 28 -4.43 -7.62 -12.91
N ARG A 29 -4.62 -8.63 -13.78
CA ARG A 29 -4.16 -10.01 -13.59
C ARG A 29 -2.99 -10.39 -14.50
N ALA A 30 -2.68 -9.54 -15.46
CA ALA A 30 -1.63 -9.80 -16.43
C ALA A 30 -0.23 -9.68 -15.81
N SER A 31 0.66 -10.60 -16.18
CA SER A 31 2.09 -10.55 -15.86
C SER A 31 2.97 -10.29 -17.09
N ALA A 32 2.39 -10.32 -18.28
CA ALA A 32 2.99 -9.89 -19.54
C ALA A 32 1.88 -9.63 -20.57
N PHE A 33 2.16 -8.82 -21.56
CA PHE A 33 1.29 -8.59 -22.73
C PHE A 33 1.98 -9.05 -24.00
N ILE A 34 1.20 -9.71 -24.88
CA ILE A 34 1.60 -10.01 -26.25
C ILE A 34 0.58 -9.33 -27.15
N LEU A 35 1.00 -8.31 -27.87
CA LEU A 35 0.19 -7.54 -28.78
C LEU A 35 0.44 -8.04 -30.20
N SER A 36 -0.60 -8.43 -30.92
CA SER A 36 -0.48 -8.84 -32.33
C SER A 36 -0.72 -7.65 -33.25
N ILE A 37 0.07 -7.57 -34.30
CA ILE A 37 -0.15 -6.65 -35.41
C ILE A 37 -0.54 -7.51 -36.61
N ASP A 38 -1.76 -7.33 -37.11
CA ASP A 38 -2.20 -7.98 -38.34
C ASP A 38 -1.64 -7.22 -39.55
N ASP A 39 -0.93 -7.92 -40.43
CA ASP A 39 -0.27 -7.35 -41.62
C ASP A 39 -1.24 -6.73 -42.63
N GLU A 40 -2.50 -7.15 -42.63
CA GLU A 40 -3.52 -6.61 -43.56
C GLU A 40 -3.92 -5.17 -43.23
N GLU A 41 -3.73 -4.74 -41.99
CA GLU A 41 -4.03 -3.38 -41.53
C GLU A 41 -2.80 -2.46 -41.53
N PHE A 42 -1.59 -3.04 -41.69
CA PHE A 42 -0.34 -2.29 -41.60
C PHE A 42 0.13 -1.84 -43.00
N THR A 43 -0.20 -0.63 -43.40
CA THR A 43 0.35 0.02 -44.57
C THR A 43 1.63 0.75 -44.24
N PRO A 44 2.80 0.43 -44.88
CA PRO A 44 4.04 1.16 -44.66
C PRO A 44 3.85 2.63 -45.06
N GLY A 45 3.76 3.51 -44.08
CA GLY A 45 3.55 4.94 -44.30
C GLY A 45 3.91 5.76 -43.06
N PRO A 46 3.97 7.10 -43.16
CA PRO A 46 4.43 7.93 -42.08
C PRO A 46 3.53 7.84 -40.83
N GLU A 47 4.00 8.37 -39.71
CA GLU A 47 3.52 8.36 -38.31
C GLU A 47 1.98 8.38 -38.03
N LEU A 48 1.14 8.37 -39.05
CA LEU A 48 -0.33 8.50 -39.00
C LEU A 48 -1.09 7.20 -39.33
N ASP A 49 -0.40 6.04 -39.41
CA ASP A 49 -1.08 4.77 -39.63
C ASP A 49 -2.02 4.46 -38.47
N PRO A 50 -3.32 4.17 -38.73
CA PRO A 50 -4.31 3.86 -37.69
C PRO A 50 -3.89 2.71 -36.77
N ALA A 51 -3.20 1.70 -37.28
CA ALA A 51 -2.70 0.58 -36.50
C ALA A 51 -1.61 1.02 -35.51
N VAL A 52 -0.66 1.87 -35.95
CA VAL A 52 0.38 2.46 -35.10
C VAL A 52 -0.21 3.35 -34.01
N LEU A 53 -1.21 4.16 -34.37
CA LEU A 53 -1.91 5.02 -33.39
C LEU A 53 -2.66 4.18 -32.35
N SER A 54 -3.30 3.11 -32.76
CA SER A 54 -4.00 2.18 -31.86
C SER A 54 -3.02 1.50 -30.92
N LEU A 55 -1.89 1.02 -31.45
CA LEU A 55 -0.82 0.37 -30.68
C LEU A 55 -0.22 1.33 -29.65
N ARG A 56 0.10 2.58 -30.06
CA ARG A 56 0.61 3.63 -29.17
C ARG A 56 -0.36 3.93 -28.03
N LYS A 57 -1.65 4.04 -28.33
CA LYS A 57 -2.69 4.24 -27.34
C LYS A 57 -2.75 3.07 -26.35
N PHE A 58 -2.70 1.84 -26.86
CA PHE A 58 -2.78 0.63 -26.05
C PHE A 58 -1.57 0.49 -25.11
N ILE A 59 -0.38 0.68 -25.62
CA ILE A 59 0.85 0.67 -24.82
C ILE A 59 0.79 1.77 -23.75
N GLY A 60 0.35 2.98 -24.10
CA GLY A 60 0.17 4.07 -23.16
C GLY A 60 -0.83 3.74 -22.04
N GLU A 61 -1.92 3.04 -22.35
CA GLU A 61 -2.89 2.58 -21.34
C GLU A 61 -2.28 1.52 -20.41
N ILE A 62 -1.48 0.59 -20.94
CA ILE A 62 -0.76 -0.40 -20.14
C ILE A 62 0.23 0.30 -19.21
N ARG A 63 1.09 1.16 -19.76
CA ARG A 63 2.15 1.86 -19.01
C ARG A 63 1.62 2.76 -17.93
N ARG A 64 0.47 3.41 -18.16
CA ARG A 64 -0.17 4.26 -17.13
C ARG A 64 -0.56 3.49 -15.87
N LYS A 65 -0.84 2.18 -15.99
CA LYS A 65 -1.21 1.34 -14.83
C LYS A 65 -0.05 0.47 -14.34
N ASN A 66 0.83 0.06 -15.25
CA ASN A 66 1.92 -0.88 -14.99
C ASN A 66 3.15 -0.44 -15.77
N ALA A 67 4.03 0.35 -15.12
CA ALA A 67 5.19 0.94 -15.77
C ALA A 67 6.16 -0.11 -16.34
N ASP A 68 6.39 -1.20 -15.60
CA ASP A 68 7.47 -2.16 -15.89
C ASP A 68 6.97 -3.52 -16.41
N ILE A 69 5.67 -3.67 -16.67
CA ILE A 69 5.14 -4.96 -17.15
C ILE A 69 5.72 -5.32 -18.52
N PRO A 70 6.18 -6.56 -18.76
CA PRO A 70 6.69 -6.98 -20.04
C PRO A 70 5.65 -6.87 -21.16
N ILE A 71 5.99 -6.18 -22.24
CA ILE A 71 5.17 -6.05 -23.44
C ILE A 71 5.95 -6.58 -24.63
N TYR A 72 5.36 -7.52 -25.35
CA TYR A 72 5.90 -8.09 -26.57
C TYR A 72 4.99 -7.77 -27.76
N LEU A 73 5.60 -7.58 -28.89
CA LEU A 73 4.90 -7.45 -30.15
C LEU A 73 5.03 -8.76 -30.94
N TYR A 74 3.95 -9.22 -31.54
CA TYR A 74 3.92 -10.43 -32.38
C TYR A 74 3.52 -10.06 -33.79
N GLY A 75 4.36 -10.45 -34.78
CA GLY A 75 4.11 -10.15 -36.17
C GLY A 75 5.19 -10.71 -37.12
N GLU A 76 5.10 -10.39 -38.40
CA GLU A 76 6.11 -10.76 -39.37
C GLU A 76 7.36 -9.88 -39.25
N THR A 77 8.54 -10.41 -39.62
CA THR A 77 9.82 -9.70 -39.56
C THR A 77 9.81 -8.41 -40.36
N ARG A 78 9.16 -8.39 -41.51
CA ARG A 78 9.03 -7.18 -42.34
C ARG A 78 8.27 -6.05 -41.60
N THR A 79 7.30 -6.39 -40.77
CA THR A 79 6.53 -5.43 -40.00
C THR A 79 7.37 -4.75 -38.92
N SER A 80 8.31 -5.48 -38.30
CA SER A 80 9.19 -4.94 -37.27
C SER A 80 10.04 -3.75 -37.72
N GLN A 81 10.39 -3.71 -39.01
CA GLN A 81 11.22 -2.65 -39.60
C GLN A 81 10.49 -1.30 -39.75
N HIS A 82 9.14 -1.31 -39.65
CA HIS A 82 8.32 -0.12 -39.84
C HIS A 82 7.74 0.42 -38.53
N ILE A 83 8.07 -0.20 -37.38
CA ILE A 83 7.59 0.24 -36.08
C ILE A 83 8.39 1.46 -35.60
N PRO A 84 7.72 2.55 -35.20
CA PRO A 84 8.39 3.74 -34.71
C PRO A 84 9.26 3.47 -33.47
N ASN A 85 10.37 4.19 -33.37
CA ASN A 85 11.36 4.01 -32.30
C ASN A 85 10.79 4.29 -30.90
N ASP A 86 9.81 5.17 -30.76
CA ASP A 86 9.13 5.45 -29.50
C ASP A 86 8.36 4.22 -28.98
N ILE A 87 7.70 3.49 -29.88
CA ILE A 87 7.02 2.24 -29.55
C ILE A 87 8.05 1.15 -29.21
N LEU A 88 9.11 1.01 -30.03
CA LEU A 88 10.13 -0.02 -29.78
C LEU A 88 10.79 0.10 -28.41
N ARG A 89 10.94 1.31 -27.88
CA ARG A 89 11.51 1.56 -26.54
C ARG A 89 10.61 1.06 -25.42
N GLU A 90 9.32 0.95 -25.65
CA GLU A 90 8.35 0.46 -24.67
C GLU A 90 8.21 -1.06 -24.65
N LEU A 91 8.80 -1.75 -25.64
CA LEU A 91 8.70 -3.20 -25.78
C LEU A 91 9.86 -3.92 -25.12
N HIS A 92 9.58 -5.09 -24.57
CA HIS A 92 10.58 -6.04 -24.08
C HIS A 92 11.09 -6.96 -25.18
N GLY A 93 10.40 -7.03 -26.32
CA GLY A 93 10.83 -7.78 -27.47
C GLY A 93 9.77 -7.86 -28.57
N PHE A 94 10.25 -8.32 -29.74
CA PHE A 94 9.43 -8.65 -30.89
C PHE A 94 9.47 -10.17 -31.09
N ILE A 95 8.34 -10.78 -31.33
CA ILE A 95 8.18 -12.20 -31.60
C ILE A 95 7.93 -12.36 -33.10
N HIS A 96 8.87 -12.98 -33.79
CA HIS A 96 8.80 -13.19 -35.24
C HIS A 96 7.96 -14.43 -35.55
N MET A 97 6.84 -14.22 -36.25
CA MET A 97 5.79 -15.23 -36.45
C MET A 97 6.28 -16.55 -37.03
N PHE A 98 7.21 -16.51 -37.97
CA PHE A 98 7.69 -17.70 -38.71
C PHE A 98 9.13 -18.09 -38.38
N GLU A 99 9.85 -17.29 -37.60
CA GLU A 99 11.27 -17.50 -37.36
C GLU A 99 11.53 -18.00 -35.94
N ASP A 100 10.74 -17.57 -34.98
CA ASP A 100 10.91 -17.94 -33.58
C ASP A 100 10.20 -19.26 -33.23
N THR A 101 10.89 -20.13 -32.50
CA THR A 101 10.27 -21.37 -31.99
C THR A 101 9.37 -21.08 -30.83
N PRO A 102 8.12 -21.60 -30.82
CA PRO A 102 7.15 -21.32 -29.75
C PRO A 102 7.65 -21.64 -28.33
N GLU A 103 8.44 -22.69 -28.18
CA GLU A 103 9.00 -23.14 -26.89
C GLU A 103 10.07 -22.19 -26.37
N PHE A 104 10.90 -21.64 -27.25
CA PHE A 104 11.92 -20.65 -26.87
C PHE A 104 11.27 -19.34 -26.42
N VAL A 105 10.33 -18.84 -27.21
CA VAL A 105 9.55 -17.63 -26.92
C VAL A 105 8.79 -17.76 -25.60
N ALA A 106 8.10 -18.90 -25.40
CA ALA A 106 7.34 -19.15 -24.19
C ALA A 106 8.23 -19.09 -22.95
N ARG A 107 9.40 -19.76 -22.96
CA ARG A 107 10.35 -19.73 -21.84
C ARG A 107 10.88 -18.33 -21.56
N HIS A 108 11.16 -17.56 -22.61
CA HIS A 108 11.63 -16.17 -22.46
C HIS A 108 10.56 -15.30 -21.81
N ILE A 109 9.32 -15.31 -22.33
CA ILE A 109 8.21 -14.52 -21.80
C ILE A 109 7.92 -14.89 -20.34
N ILE A 110 7.92 -16.19 -20.02
CA ILE A 110 7.66 -16.68 -18.67
C ILE A 110 8.74 -16.25 -17.70
N ARG A 111 9.99 -16.26 -18.11
CA ARG A 111 11.10 -15.78 -17.29
C ARG A 111 10.94 -14.29 -16.96
N GLU A 112 10.66 -13.46 -17.95
CA GLU A 112 10.45 -12.02 -17.76
C GLU A 112 9.17 -11.74 -16.93
N ALA A 113 8.09 -12.46 -17.19
CA ALA A 113 6.86 -12.36 -16.40
C ALA A 113 7.09 -12.73 -14.92
N LYS A 114 7.87 -13.79 -14.64
CA LYS A 114 8.26 -14.15 -13.28
C LYS A 114 9.14 -13.09 -12.64
N SER A 115 10.11 -12.56 -13.38
CA SER A 115 10.98 -11.47 -12.92
C SER A 115 10.17 -10.22 -12.55
N TYR A 116 9.21 -9.86 -13.39
CA TYR A 116 8.28 -8.77 -13.12
C TYR A 116 7.46 -9.00 -11.85
N LEU A 117 6.83 -10.18 -11.70
CA LEU A 117 6.06 -10.54 -10.50
C LEU A 117 6.92 -10.55 -9.24
N ASP A 118 8.15 -11.03 -9.36
CA ASP A 118 9.15 -11.00 -8.30
C ASP A 118 9.51 -9.58 -7.87
N GLY A 119 9.57 -8.66 -8.82
CA GLY A 119 9.80 -7.22 -8.57
C GLY A 119 8.65 -6.53 -7.85
N LEU A 120 7.39 -7.02 -8.07
CA LEU A 120 6.20 -6.49 -7.40
C LEU A 120 6.04 -6.98 -5.97
N ALA A 121 6.63 -8.12 -5.63
CA ALA A 121 6.46 -8.70 -4.30
C ALA A 121 7.07 -7.78 -3.22
N PRO A 122 6.31 -7.42 -2.17
CA PRO A 122 6.86 -6.66 -1.05
C PRO A 122 8.07 -7.39 -0.44
N PRO A 123 9.16 -6.70 -0.07
CA PRO A 123 10.42 -7.33 0.31
C PRO A 123 10.30 -8.38 1.41
N PHE A 124 9.55 -8.08 2.48
CA PHE A 124 9.32 -9.05 3.57
C PHE A 124 8.51 -10.26 3.09
N PHE A 125 7.44 -10.04 2.31
CA PHE A 125 6.63 -11.14 1.79
C PHE A 125 7.44 -12.05 0.87
N LYS A 126 8.29 -11.47 0.02
CA LYS A 126 9.20 -12.22 -0.86
C LYS A 126 10.17 -13.09 -0.05
N ALA A 127 10.78 -12.51 1.00
CA ALA A 127 11.68 -13.24 1.88
C ALA A 127 10.95 -14.38 2.62
N LEU A 128 9.75 -14.13 3.14
CA LEU A 128 8.92 -15.12 3.81
C LEU A 128 8.53 -16.28 2.89
N MET A 129 8.13 -15.96 1.64
CA MET A 129 7.86 -16.99 0.62
C MET A 129 9.10 -17.83 0.32
N GLY A 130 10.27 -17.19 0.18
CA GLY A 130 11.55 -17.89 -0.02
C GLY A 130 11.83 -18.83 1.12
N TYR A 131 11.78 -18.36 2.35
CA TYR A 131 11.99 -19.16 3.56
C TYR A 131 11.00 -20.33 3.66
N ALA A 132 9.71 -20.11 3.44
CA ALA A 132 8.69 -21.15 3.50
C ALA A 132 8.88 -22.24 2.43
N ASN A 133 9.42 -21.88 1.25
CA ASN A 133 9.66 -22.81 0.15
C ASN A 133 11.00 -23.55 0.25
N ASP A 134 11.97 -23.02 0.98
CA ASP A 134 13.31 -23.59 1.09
C ASP A 134 13.33 -24.91 1.88
N GLY A 135 12.28 -25.17 2.69
CA GLY A 135 12.14 -26.41 3.45
C GLY A 135 13.17 -26.60 4.57
N SER A 136 13.79 -25.51 5.02
CA SER A 136 14.78 -25.52 6.09
C SER A 136 14.19 -26.06 7.40
N TYR A 137 14.97 -26.87 8.13
CA TYR A 137 14.55 -27.33 9.46
C TYR A 137 14.52 -26.16 10.45
N SER A 138 13.36 -25.99 11.10
CA SER A 138 13.16 -24.98 12.13
C SER A 138 13.61 -25.52 13.50
N TRP A 139 14.66 -24.93 14.07
CA TRP A 139 15.16 -25.20 15.43
C TRP A 139 14.73 -24.12 16.44
N HIS A 140 13.80 -23.29 16.07
CA HIS A 140 13.26 -22.18 16.85
C HIS A 140 11.73 -22.34 17.06
N CYS A 141 11.14 -21.49 17.89
CA CYS A 141 9.68 -21.36 17.97
C CYS A 141 9.06 -20.84 16.63
N PRO A 142 7.83 -21.23 16.34
CA PRO A 142 6.93 -22.11 17.10
C PRO A 142 7.25 -23.59 16.92
N GLY A 143 6.87 -24.40 17.94
CA GLY A 143 7.24 -25.84 18.02
C GLY A 143 6.54 -26.74 17.00
N HIS A 144 5.61 -26.24 16.18
CA HIS A 144 4.99 -27.02 15.11
C HIS A 144 5.93 -27.26 13.90
N SER A 145 7.10 -26.58 13.87
CA SER A 145 8.17 -26.79 12.87
C SER A 145 7.63 -26.83 11.42
N GLY A 146 6.91 -25.76 11.00
CA GLY A 146 6.27 -25.68 9.68
C GLY A 146 5.07 -26.60 9.50
N GLY A 147 4.54 -27.17 10.59
CA GLY A 147 3.34 -28.01 10.56
C GLY A 147 3.58 -29.45 10.13
N VAL A 148 4.81 -29.97 10.22
CA VAL A 148 5.20 -31.33 9.75
C VAL A 148 4.31 -32.41 10.31
N ALA A 149 3.94 -32.36 11.59
CA ALA A 149 3.10 -33.38 12.25
C ALA A 149 1.59 -33.15 12.05
N SER A 150 1.16 -32.00 11.54
CA SER A 150 -0.27 -31.66 11.41
C SER A 150 -1.08 -32.66 10.58
N PRO A 151 -0.59 -33.18 9.43
CA PRO A 151 -1.35 -34.09 8.59
C PRO A 151 -1.53 -35.51 9.17
N GLU A 152 -0.80 -35.89 10.22
CA GLU A 152 -0.82 -37.25 10.76
C GLU A 152 -2.14 -37.62 11.45
N GLY A 153 -2.88 -36.61 11.95
CA GLY A 153 -4.17 -36.85 12.62
C GLY A 153 -5.36 -36.28 11.81
N PRO A 154 -6.59 -36.80 12.04
CA PRO A 154 -7.77 -36.38 11.28
C PRO A 154 -8.05 -34.88 11.37
N VAL A 155 -7.92 -34.27 12.56
CA VAL A 155 -8.14 -32.85 12.78
C VAL A 155 -7.04 -32.02 12.15
N GLY A 156 -5.79 -32.45 12.27
CA GLY A 156 -4.67 -31.77 11.62
C GLY A 156 -4.76 -31.81 10.09
N HIS A 157 -5.23 -32.96 9.55
CA HIS A 157 -5.51 -33.06 8.12
C HIS A 157 -6.61 -32.12 7.66
N MET A 158 -7.71 -31.99 8.40
CA MET A 158 -8.76 -31.00 8.10
C MET A 158 -8.23 -29.57 8.14
N PHE A 159 -7.39 -29.25 9.11
CA PHE A 159 -6.74 -27.94 9.23
C PHE A 159 -5.86 -27.65 8.01
N HIS A 160 -5.01 -28.62 7.65
CA HIS A 160 -4.13 -28.52 6.49
C HIS A 160 -4.90 -28.38 5.16
N GLN A 161 -5.99 -29.13 4.98
CA GLN A 161 -6.85 -28.99 3.80
C GLN A 161 -7.51 -27.61 3.70
N PHE A 162 -7.90 -27.03 4.84
CA PHE A 162 -8.57 -25.74 4.88
C PHE A 162 -7.62 -24.57 4.67
N PHE A 163 -6.50 -24.54 5.34
CA PHE A 163 -5.56 -23.42 5.32
C PHE A 163 -4.41 -23.57 4.31
N GLY A 164 -4.15 -24.76 3.84
CA GLY A 164 -3.01 -25.07 2.98
C GLY A 164 -1.69 -25.22 3.74
N GLU A 165 -0.69 -25.69 3.04
CA GLU A 165 0.63 -26.02 3.57
C GLU A 165 1.39 -24.79 4.08
N ASN A 166 1.25 -23.68 3.39
CA ASN A 166 2.06 -22.50 3.64
C ASN A 166 1.67 -21.71 4.89
N LEU A 167 0.48 -21.93 5.47
CA LEU A 167 0.09 -21.20 6.68
C LEU A 167 1.08 -21.46 7.83
N LEU A 168 1.35 -22.73 8.14
CA LEU A 168 2.26 -23.08 9.22
C LEU A 168 3.74 -22.94 8.84
N ARG A 169 4.09 -23.06 7.56
CA ARG A 169 5.44 -22.78 7.07
C ARG A 169 5.80 -21.30 7.17
N ALA A 170 4.83 -20.41 7.02
CA ALA A 170 5.02 -18.96 7.14
C ALA A 170 4.93 -18.45 8.58
N ASP A 171 4.47 -19.28 9.53
CA ASP A 171 4.45 -18.94 10.96
C ASP A 171 5.82 -19.28 11.58
N VAL A 172 6.70 -18.30 11.58
CA VAL A 172 8.11 -18.42 11.96
C VAL A 172 8.49 -17.42 13.04
N CYS A 173 9.58 -17.71 13.76
CA CYS A 173 10.13 -16.79 14.75
C CYS A 173 10.76 -15.55 14.08
N ASN A 174 10.62 -14.41 14.72
CA ASN A 174 11.28 -13.18 14.30
C ASN A 174 12.82 -13.18 14.51
N SER A 175 13.39 -14.27 15.01
CA SER A 175 14.83 -14.47 15.13
C SER A 175 15.49 -15.09 13.89
N VAL A 176 14.69 -15.38 12.85
CA VAL A 176 15.21 -15.87 11.57
C VAL A 176 15.92 -14.74 10.84
N GLU A 177 17.23 -14.85 10.66
CA GLU A 177 18.07 -13.78 10.11
C GLU A 177 17.66 -13.37 8.68
N GLU A 178 17.25 -14.33 7.87
CA GLU A 178 16.80 -14.15 6.48
C GLU A 178 15.57 -13.23 6.37
N LEU A 179 14.77 -13.14 7.44
CA LEU A 179 13.58 -12.28 7.50
C LEU A 179 13.87 -10.88 8.03
N GLY A 180 15.06 -10.66 8.60
CA GLY A 180 15.43 -9.43 9.25
C GLY A 180 14.81 -9.27 10.63
N GLN A 181 15.10 -8.15 11.29
CA GLN A 181 14.69 -7.88 12.67
C GLN A 181 13.74 -6.67 12.73
N LEU A 182 12.57 -6.89 13.33
CA LEU A 182 11.58 -5.82 13.49
C LEU A 182 12.04 -4.74 14.49
N LEU A 183 12.70 -5.15 15.58
CA LEU A 183 13.18 -4.22 16.62
C LEU A 183 14.36 -3.37 16.13
N ASP A 184 15.27 -3.99 15.40
CA ASP A 184 16.51 -3.34 14.93
C ASP A 184 16.36 -2.71 13.55
N HIS A 185 15.20 -2.87 12.91
CA HIS A 185 14.90 -2.37 11.55
C HIS A 185 15.97 -2.81 10.55
N THR A 186 16.21 -4.13 10.43
CA THR A 186 17.22 -4.69 9.54
C THR A 186 16.63 -5.64 8.50
N GLY A 187 17.41 -5.97 7.47
CA GLY A 187 17.06 -6.95 6.45
C GLY A 187 15.78 -6.63 5.65
N PRO A 188 14.99 -7.64 5.26
CA PRO A 188 13.73 -7.49 4.52
C PRO A 188 12.67 -6.63 5.24
N VAL A 189 12.64 -6.62 6.57
CA VAL A 189 11.77 -5.71 7.35
C VAL A 189 12.11 -4.25 7.02
N ALA A 190 13.38 -3.85 7.17
CA ALA A 190 13.83 -2.49 6.86
C ALA A 190 13.62 -2.12 5.39
N GLN A 191 13.80 -3.07 4.46
CA GLN A 191 13.51 -2.83 3.05
C GLN A 191 12.01 -2.55 2.82
N SER A 192 11.14 -3.29 3.49
CA SER A 192 9.69 -3.09 3.41
C SER A 192 9.26 -1.75 4.03
N GLU A 193 9.85 -1.35 5.15
CA GLU A 193 9.61 -0.05 5.78
C GLU A 193 10.04 1.11 4.87
N ARG A 194 11.22 1.02 4.25
CA ARG A 194 11.68 2.02 3.27
C ARG A 194 10.75 2.08 2.04
N ASN A 195 10.28 0.92 1.55
CA ASN A 195 9.34 0.89 0.44
C ASN A 195 8.00 1.53 0.81
N ALA A 196 7.46 1.23 1.98
CA ALA A 196 6.24 1.86 2.49
C ALA A 196 6.42 3.37 2.68
N ALA A 197 7.54 3.82 3.25
CA ALA A 197 7.86 5.24 3.40
C ALA A 197 7.88 5.95 2.03
N ARG A 198 8.52 5.35 1.01
CA ARG A 198 8.53 5.87 -0.35
C ARG A 198 7.11 5.98 -0.93
N ILE A 199 6.27 4.93 -0.78
CA ILE A 199 4.90 4.90 -1.30
C ILE A 199 4.03 5.99 -0.69
N PHE A 200 4.15 6.23 0.62
CA PHE A 200 3.39 7.26 1.35
C PHE A 200 4.11 8.62 1.39
N ASN A 201 5.25 8.76 0.71
CA ASN A 201 6.09 9.96 0.73
C ASN A 201 6.39 10.45 2.15
N ALA A 202 6.69 9.51 3.04
CA ALA A 202 7.07 9.74 4.43
C ALA A 202 8.59 9.67 4.58
N ASP A 203 9.14 10.40 5.55
CA ASP A 203 10.56 10.32 5.89
C ASP A 203 10.91 8.94 6.46
N HIS A 204 10.01 8.39 7.26
CA HIS A 204 10.16 7.08 7.90
C HIS A 204 8.82 6.35 7.97
N CYS A 205 8.90 5.02 7.94
CA CYS A 205 7.79 4.12 8.23
C CYS A 205 8.27 3.05 9.21
N PHE A 206 7.45 2.75 10.20
CA PHE A 206 7.71 1.72 11.21
C PHE A 206 6.57 0.73 11.24
N PHE A 207 6.88 -0.55 11.04
CA PHE A 207 5.87 -1.60 11.12
C PHE A 207 5.56 -1.95 12.57
N VAL A 208 4.29 -1.94 12.93
CA VAL A 208 3.80 -2.29 14.26
C VAL A 208 2.85 -3.46 14.14
N THR A 209 3.27 -4.64 14.59
CA THR A 209 2.54 -5.89 14.43
C THR A 209 1.34 -6.04 15.37
N ASN A 210 1.29 -5.27 16.44
CA ASN A 210 0.20 -5.30 17.44
C ASN A 210 -0.96 -4.32 17.13
N GLY A 211 -1.04 -3.87 15.89
CA GLY A 211 -2.12 -3.00 15.41
C GLY A 211 -1.99 -1.55 15.85
N THR A 212 -2.87 -0.70 15.32
CA THR A 212 -2.87 0.76 15.52
C THR A 212 -2.94 1.17 17.00
N SER A 213 -3.58 0.37 17.86
CA SER A 213 -3.58 0.64 19.31
C SER A 213 -2.18 0.71 19.91
N THR A 214 -1.26 -0.12 19.43
CA THR A 214 0.14 -0.08 19.85
C THR A 214 0.88 1.07 19.17
N SER A 215 0.64 1.33 17.89
CA SER A 215 1.20 2.50 17.20
C SER A 215 0.86 3.80 17.93
N ASN A 216 -0.40 3.99 18.31
CA ASN A 216 -0.85 5.13 19.08
C ASN A 216 -0.08 5.27 20.41
N LYS A 217 0.11 4.17 21.15
CA LYS A 217 0.88 4.19 22.41
C LYS A 217 2.34 4.52 22.18
N MET A 218 2.97 3.97 21.13
CA MET A 218 4.36 4.26 20.79
C MET A 218 4.57 5.75 20.51
N VAL A 219 3.73 6.36 19.69
CA VAL A 219 3.76 7.79 19.38
C VAL A 219 3.62 8.60 20.68
N TRP A 220 2.64 8.28 21.51
CA TRP A 220 2.38 9.00 22.75
C TRP A 220 3.51 8.87 23.77
N HIS A 221 4.02 7.67 24.01
CA HIS A 221 5.14 7.46 24.94
C HIS A 221 6.45 8.09 24.49
N HIS A 222 6.63 8.27 23.18
CA HIS A 222 7.77 8.99 22.63
C HIS A 222 7.65 10.50 22.78
N THR A 223 6.44 11.05 22.58
CA THR A 223 6.24 12.50 22.44
C THR A 223 5.77 13.19 23.70
N VAL A 224 5.09 12.50 24.61
CA VAL A 224 4.34 13.09 25.74
C VAL A 224 4.95 12.71 27.07
N ALA A 225 5.19 13.71 27.92
CA ALA A 225 5.66 13.57 29.30
C ALA A 225 4.54 13.87 30.30
N PRO A 226 4.69 13.44 31.59
CA PRO A 226 3.72 13.76 32.64
C PRO A 226 3.54 15.28 32.80
N GLY A 227 2.28 15.70 32.83
CA GLY A 227 1.90 17.10 32.93
C GLY A 227 1.83 17.88 31.62
N ASP A 228 2.28 17.31 30.50
CA ASP A 228 2.10 17.93 29.19
C ASP A 228 0.62 18.14 28.86
N VAL A 229 0.28 19.30 28.31
CA VAL A 229 -1.06 19.56 27.79
C VAL A 229 -1.18 18.97 26.39
N VAL A 230 -2.22 18.18 26.20
CA VAL A 230 -2.49 17.49 24.92
C VAL A 230 -3.89 17.81 24.43
N VAL A 231 -4.05 17.96 23.13
CA VAL A 231 -5.35 18.21 22.48
C VAL A 231 -5.82 16.91 21.82
N VAL A 232 -7.04 16.50 22.12
CA VAL A 232 -7.54 15.17 21.72
C VAL A 232 -8.98 15.26 21.25
N ASP A 233 -9.28 14.55 20.17
CA ASP A 233 -10.66 14.27 19.76
C ASP A 233 -11.41 13.53 20.86
N ARG A 234 -12.58 14.06 21.28
CA ARG A 234 -13.42 13.38 22.29
C ARG A 234 -13.98 12.05 21.77
N ASN A 235 -14.04 11.84 20.45
CA ASN A 235 -14.45 10.60 19.80
C ASN A 235 -13.26 9.69 19.44
N CYS A 236 -12.12 9.86 20.09
CA CYS A 236 -10.93 9.07 19.83
C CYS A 236 -11.06 7.61 20.26
N HIS A 237 -10.26 6.75 19.67
CA HIS A 237 -10.18 5.36 20.07
C HIS A 237 -9.66 5.21 21.51
N LYS A 238 -10.14 4.18 22.22
CA LYS A 238 -9.77 3.92 23.63
C LYS A 238 -8.25 3.83 23.88
N SER A 239 -7.44 3.46 22.87
CA SER A 239 -5.97 3.45 22.99
C SER A 239 -5.40 4.84 23.30
N ILE A 240 -6.02 5.90 22.80
CA ILE A 240 -5.63 7.28 23.11
C ILE A 240 -5.97 7.64 24.55
N LEU A 241 -7.17 7.25 25.03
CA LEU A 241 -7.53 7.45 26.45
C LEU A 241 -6.57 6.70 27.38
N HIS A 242 -6.19 5.48 27.03
CA HIS A 242 -5.17 4.73 27.76
C HIS A 242 -3.82 5.45 27.74
N SER A 243 -3.45 6.01 26.59
CA SER A 243 -2.18 6.77 26.47
C SER A 243 -2.17 8.02 27.33
N ILE A 244 -3.27 8.76 27.43
CA ILE A 244 -3.41 9.90 28.35
C ILE A 244 -3.11 9.47 29.79
N ILE A 245 -3.76 8.37 30.23
CA ILE A 245 -3.59 7.86 31.60
C ILE A 245 -2.14 7.39 31.82
N MET A 246 -1.60 6.64 30.89
CA MET A 246 -0.25 6.05 31.02
C MET A 246 0.86 7.11 31.01
N THR A 247 0.71 8.17 30.22
CA THR A 247 1.70 9.26 30.15
C THR A 247 1.52 10.30 31.25
N GLY A 248 0.37 10.34 31.93
CA GLY A 248 0.07 11.38 32.90
C GLY A 248 -0.18 12.76 32.29
N ALA A 249 -0.58 12.81 31.02
CA ALA A 249 -0.89 14.04 30.30
C ALA A 249 -2.18 14.71 30.78
N VAL A 250 -2.29 16.02 30.56
CA VAL A 250 -3.48 16.81 30.84
C VAL A 250 -4.29 17.02 29.54
N PRO A 251 -5.42 16.35 29.36
CA PRO A 251 -6.17 16.41 28.10
C PRO A 251 -7.05 17.66 27.99
N VAL A 252 -7.10 18.21 26.79
CA VAL A 252 -8.05 19.21 26.32
C VAL A 252 -8.83 18.59 25.17
N PHE A 253 -10.13 18.39 25.36
CA PHE A 253 -10.94 17.67 24.39
C PHE A 253 -11.60 18.62 23.36
N LEU A 254 -11.45 18.27 22.08
CA LEU A 254 -12.26 18.79 21.00
C LEU A 254 -13.57 18.00 20.94
N THR A 255 -14.70 18.68 20.98
CA THR A 255 -16.00 18.04 21.15
C THR A 255 -16.76 17.98 19.82
N PRO A 256 -17.08 16.78 19.33
CA PRO A 256 -17.90 16.63 18.13
C PRO A 256 -19.35 17.04 18.37
N THR A 257 -20.03 17.41 17.31
CA THR A 257 -21.47 17.63 17.31
C THR A 257 -22.24 16.32 17.50
N ARG A 258 -23.52 16.43 17.87
CA ARG A 258 -24.46 15.30 17.88
C ARG A 258 -25.79 15.75 17.28
N ASN A 259 -26.43 14.86 16.53
CA ASN A 259 -27.81 15.10 16.08
C ASN A 259 -28.82 14.76 17.18
N HIS A 260 -30.11 14.97 16.89
CA HIS A 260 -31.21 14.72 17.85
C HIS A 260 -31.36 13.24 18.25
N LEU A 261 -30.78 12.30 17.47
CA LEU A 261 -30.74 10.87 17.79
C LEU A 261 -29.48 10.47 18.58
N GLY A 262 -28.59 11.43 18.88
CA GLY A 262 -27.34 11.19 19.59
C GLY A 262 -26.20 10.68 18.71
N ILE A 263 -26.40 10.58 17.37
CA ILE A 263 -25.35 10.17 16.44
C ILE A 263 -24.25 11.24 16.40
N ILE A 264 -23.01 10.80 16.50
CA ILE A 264 -21.84 11.67 16.53
C ILE A 264 -21.59 12.24 15.13
N GLY A 265 -21.47 13.55 15.06
CA GLY A 265 -21.12 14.31 13.86
C GLY A 265 -19.68 14.79 13.90
N PRO A 266 -19.32 15.72 13.00
CA PRO A 266 -17.98 16.29 12.97
C PRO A 266 -17.71 17.20 14.17
N ILE A 267 -16.45 17.36 14.51
CA ILE A 267 -15.95 18.46 15.34
C ILE A 267 -16.11 19.75 14.51
N PRO A 268 -16.77 20.79 15.03
CA PRO A 268 -16.88 22.05 14.34
C PRO A 268 -15.51 22.63 13.99
N GLU A 269 -15.39 23.23 12.82
CA GLU A 269 -14.11 23.78 12.34
C GLU A 269 -13.55 24.84 13.30
N SER A 270 -14.43 25.60 13.96
CA SER A 270 -14.06 26.57 14.99
C SER A 270 -13.36 26.00 16.22
N GLU A 271 -13.53 24.72 16.48
CA GLU A 271 -12.84 24.03 17.60
C GLU A 271 -11.33 23.86 17.35
N PHE A 272 -10.90 23.88 16.07
CA PHE A 272 -9.51 23.83 15.70
C PHE A 272 -8.80 25.20 15.67
N GLU A 273 -9.51 26.28 16.03
CA GLU A 273 -8.88 27.59 16.14
C GLU A 273 -8.03 27.68 17.42
N PRO A 274 -6.78 28.18 17.35
CA PRO A 274 -5.89 28.32 18.52
C PRO A 274 -6.58 28.99 19.72
N GLU A 275 -7.38 30.03 19.48
CA GLU A 275 -8.08 30.75 20.55
C GLU A 275 -9.20 29.92 21.18
N ALA A 276 -9.85 29.04 20.44
CA ALA A 276 -10.84 28.11 21.00
C ALA A 276 -10.16 27.10 21.92
N ILE A 277 -9.01 26.58 21.52
CA ILE A 277 -8.23 25.64 22.33
C ILE A 277 -7.68 26.34 23.58
N ARG A 278 -7.18 27.59 23.48
CA ARG A 278 -6.74 28.38 24.62
C ARG A 278 -7.84 28.62 25.66
N ARG A 279 -9.07 28.91 25.22
CA ARG A 279 -10.22 29.00 26.14
C ARG A 279 -10.49 27.70 26.88
N LYS A 280 -10.36 26.57 26.20
CA LYS A 280 -10.51 25.24 26.83
C LYS A 280 -9.39 24.94 27.82
N ILE A 281 -8.16 25.33 27.50
CA ILE A 281 -7.01 25.24 28.42
C ILE A 281 -7.30 26.06 29.69
N ALA A 282 -7.72 27.31 29.53
CA ALA A 282 -8.03 28.20 30.64
C ALA A 282 -9.20 27.69 31.53
N ALA A 283 -10.16 26.99 30.91
CA ALA A 283 -11.32 26.43 31.62
C ALA A 283 -11.05 25.03 32.22
N ASN A 284 -9.88 24.45 31.99
CA ASN A 284 -9.55 23.10 32.45
C ASN A 284 -9.21 23.12 33.96
N PRO A 285 -9.97 22.43 34.82
CA PRO A 285 -9.73 22.42 36.26
C PRO A 285 -8.38 21.84 36.66
N LEU A 286 -7.80 20.94 35.83
CA LEU A 286 -6.47 20.38 36.07
C LEU A 286 -5.33 21.39 35.81
N LEU A 287 -5.65 22.52 35.17
CA LEU A 287 -4.71 23.60 34.85
C LEU A 287 -5.03 24.87 35.64
N ALA A 288 -5.76 24.76 36.76
CA ALA A 288 -6.09 25.90 37.61
C ALA A 288 -4.82 26.64 38.05
N GLY A 289 -4.76 27.95 37.78
CA GLY A 289 -3.58 28.78 38.10
C GLY A 289 -2.47 28.79 37.03
N VAL A 290 -2.62 28.05 35.96
CA VAL A 290 -1.69 28.08 34.82
C VAL A 290 -2.12 29.18 33.85
N ASP A 291 -1.15 30.01 33.42
CA ASP A 291 -1.40 31.01 32.37
C ASP A 291 -1.57 30.32 30.99
N ALA A 292 -2.80 30.19 30.54
CA ALA A 292 -3.14 29.53 29.29
C ALA A 292 -2.46 30.16 28.04
N SER A 293 -2.05 31.45 28.12
CA SER A 293 -1.36 32.13 27.01
C SER A 293 0.05 31.60 26.79
N LYS A 294 0.67 31.00 27.82
CA LYS A 294 2.02 30.43 27.81
C LYS A 294 2.06 28.94 27.57
N VAL A 295 0.89 28.29 27.53
CA VAL A 295 0.81 26.85 27.30
C VAL A 295 0.90 26.58 25.81
N LYS A 296 1.87 25.77 25.41
CA LYS A 296 1.97 25.19 24.07
C LYS A 296 1.60 23.71 24.17
N PRO A 297 0.51 23.26 23.52
CA PRO A 297 0.16 21.84 23.56
C PRO A 297 1.24 20.98 22.89
N ARG A 298 1.54 19.84 23.51
CA ARG A 298 2.56 18.91 23.05
C ARG A 298 2.16 18.16 21.80
N ILE A 299 0.90 17.73 21.73
CA ILE A 299 0.37 16.92 20.63
C ILE A 299 -1.11 17.19 20.41
N LEU A 300 -1.55 17.24 19.15
CA LEU A 300 -2.92 16.99 18.77
C LEU A 300 -3.05 15.54 18.32
N THR A 301 -4.01 14.78 18.86
CA THR A 301 -4.40 13.50 18.30
C THR A 301 -5.83 13.57 17.81
N LEU A 302 -6.01 13.33 16.51
CA LEU A 302 -7.30 13.34 15.83
C LEU A 302 -7.56 12.00 15.16
N THR A 303 -8.73 11.42 15.39
CA THR A 303 -9.26 10.31 14.59
C THR A 303 -9.70 10.88 13.24
N GLN A 304 -8.86 10.69 12.21
CA GLN A 304 -9.06 11.33 10.91
C GLN A 304 -10.30 10.80 10.18
N SER A 305 -10.59 9.50 10.32
CA SER A 305 -11.79 8.85 9.78
C SER A 305 -12.50 8.10 10.89
N THR A 306 -13.76 8.47 11.16
CA THR A 306 -14.52 7.91 12.26
C THR A 306 -15.44 6.77 11.82
N TYR A 307 -15.89 5.94 12.77
CA TYR A 307 -16.90 4.90 12.54
C TYR A 307 -18.24 5.47 12.06
N ASP A 308 -18.52 6.74 12.39
CA ASP A 308 -19.74 7.45 11.99
C ASP A 308 -19.66 8.01 10.56
N GLY A 309 -18.54 7.77 9.85
CA GLY A 309 -18.33 8.20 8.46
C GLY A 309 -17.86 9.66 8.31
N VAL A 310 -17.35 10.27 9.36
CA VAL A 310 -16.76 11.62 9.30
C VAL A 310 -15.32 11.51 8.83
N LEU A 311 -14.96 12.31 7.83
CA LEU A 311 -13.59 12.49 7.35
C LEU A 311 -13.17 13.94 7.57
N TYR A 312 -12.01 14.15 8.20
CA TYR A 312 -11.46 15.48 8.40
C TYR A 312 -10.46 15.85 7.31
N ASN A 313 -10.53 17.09 6.85
CA ASN A 313 -9.52 17.63 5.93
C ASN A 313 -8.25 17.97 6.71
N THR A 314 -7.24 17.09 6.61
CA THR A 314 -5.99 17.22 7.35
C THR A 314 -5.17 18.46 6.94
N GLU A 315 -5.25 18.87 5.67
CA GLU A 315 -4.55 20.06 5.17
C GLU A 315 -5.07 21.34 5.83
N THR A 316 -6.39 21.45 5.97
CA THR A 316 -7.00 22.61 6.66
C THR A 316 -6.60 22.64 8.13
N ILE A 317 -6.57 21.49 8.79
CA ILE A 317 -6.19 21.38 10.21
C ILE A 317 -4.71 21.70 10.41
N LYS A 318 -3.84 21.18 9.55
CA LYS A 318 -2.41 21.51 9.56
C LYS A 318 -2.20 23.03 9.41
N ALA A 319 -2.85 23.64 8.42
CA ALA A 319 -2.70 25.08 8.16
C ALA A 319 -3.13 25.95 9.36
N LYS A 320 -4.14 25.52 10.14
CA LYS A 320 -4.61 26.26 11.33
C LYS A 320 -3.69 26.10 12.54
N LEU A 321 -3.03 24.95 12.68
CA LEU A 321 -2.32 24.57 13.90
C LEU A 321 -0.80 24.53 13.72
N ASP A 322 -0.30 24.83 12.51
CA ASP A 322 1.13 24.83 12.21
C ASP A 322 1.89 25.80 13.15
N GLY A 323 2.98 25.29 13.73
CA GLY A 323 3.81 26.00 14.67
C GLY A 323 3.17 26.26 16.05
N TRP A 324 1.84 26.05 16.21
CA TRP A 324 1.14 26.28 17.47
C TRP A 324 1.09 25.05 18.37
N ILE A 325 1.06 23.85 17.79
CA ILE A 325 1.18 22.55 18.48
C ILE A 325 2.50 21.90 18.05
N ASP A 326 3.22 21.26 18.97
CA ASP A 326 4.51 20.67 18.65
C ASP A 326 4.39 19.48 17.67
N ASN A 327 3.36 18.65 17.84
CA ASN A 327 3.16 17.43 17.04
C ASN A 327 1.69 17.29 16.61
N LEU A 328 1.47 16.94 15.35
CA LEU A 328 0.15 16.57 14.83
C LEU A 328 0.15 15.06 14.58
N HIS A 329 -0.73 14.34 15.25
CA HIS A 329 -0.91 12.91 15.15
C HIS A 329 -2.31 12.61 14.59
N PHE A 330 -2.37 12.00 13.42
CA PHE A 330 -3.62 11.59 12.79
C PHE A 330 -3.74 10.06 12.87
N ASP A 331 -4.78 9.60 13.58
CA ASP A 331 -5.15 8.18 13.61
C ASP A 331 -5.98 7.86 12.37
N GLU A 332 -5.33 7.23 11.39
CA GLU A 332 -5.89 6.88 10.07
C GLU A 332 -6.15 5.38 9.93
N ALA A 333 -6.46 4.69 11.03
CA ALA A 333 -6.63 3.24 11.06
C ALA A 333 -7.67 2.70 10.05
N TRP A 334 -8.67 3.50 9.68
CA TRP A 334 -9.81 3.06 8.87
C TRP A 334 -9.59 3.07 7.37
N LEU A 335 -9.06 4.15 6.81
CA LEU A 335 -9.04 4.40 5.37
C LEU A 335 -7.67 4.81 4.82
N PRO A 336 -6.53 4.26 5.26
CA PRO A 336 -5.23 4.72 4.80
C PRO A 336 -5.03 4.53 3.29
N HIS A 337 -5.62 3.48 2.72
CA HIS A 337 -5.58 3.20 1.28
C HIS A 337 -6.31 4.23 0.42
N ALA A 338 -7.26 4.97 0.98
CA ALA A 338 -7.98 6.02 0.26
C ALA A 338 -7.09 7.24 -0.04
N ALA A 339 -5.92 7.37 0.60
CA ALA A 339 -4.92 8.40 0.30
C ALA A 339 -4.50 8.41 -1.18
N PHE A 340 -4.54 7.25 -1.85
CA PHE A 340 -4.18 7.12 -3.27
C PHE A 340 -5.30 7.50 -4.25
N HIS A 341 -6.51 7.78 -3.76
CA HIS A 341 -7.60 8.20 -4.61
C HIS A 341 -7.65 9.74 -4.68
N PRO A 342 -7.68 10.38 -5.87
CA PRO A 342 -7.58 11.83 -6.02
C PRO A 342 -8.60 12.63 -5.20
N PHE A 343 -9.82 12.10 -5.03
CA PHE A 343 -10.87 12.74 -4.24
C PHE A 343 -10.54 12.76 -2.74
N TYR A 344 -9.93 11.69 -2.23
CA TYR A 344 -9.68 11.53 -0.79
C TYR A 344 -8.30 12.01 -0.33
N ALA A 345 -7.37 12.27 -1.24
CA ALA A 345 -5.98 12.59 -0.92
C ALA A 345 -5.84 13.74 0.10
N GLN A 346 -6.67 14.80 -0.01
CA GLN A 346 -6.66 15.95 0.90
C GLN A 346 -7.13 15.64 2.34
N PHE A 347 -7.79 14.50 2.54
CA PHE A 347 -8.29 14.08 3.86
C PHE A 347 -7.25 13.28 4.64
N HIS A 348 -6.14 12.88 4.03
CA HIS A 348 -5.08 12.10 4.67
C HIS A 348 -3.86 12.97 4.98
N ALA A 349 -3.21 12.67 6.10
CA ALA A 349 -2.06 13.45 6.55
C ALA A 349 -0.92 13.49 5.53
N MET A 350 -0.73 12.38 4.79
CA MET A 350 0.30 12.22 3.73
C MET A 350 -0.28 12.35 2.31
N GLY A 351 -1.57 12.59 2.15
CA GLY A 351 -2.30 12.43 0.88
C GLY A 351 -1.78 13.26 -0.29
N LYS A 352 -1.44 14.53 -0.08
CA LYS A 352 -0.91 15.40 -1.15
C LYS A 352 0.46 15.00 -1.67
N HIS A 353 1.22 14.29 -0.84
CA HIS A 353 2.60 13.93 -1.13
C HIS A 353 2.75 12.43 -1.41
N THR A 354 1.63 11.71 -1.40
CA THR A 354 1.64 10.27 -1.62
C THR A 354 2.02 9.95 -3.06
N THR A 355 3.09 9.20 -3.25
CA THR A 355 3.54 8.69 -4.54
C THR A 355 2.77 7.41 -4.87
N ARG A 356 2.34 7.27 -6.12
CA ARG A 356 1.78 6.01 -6.56
C ARG A 356 2.89 4.97 -6.71
N PRO A 357 2.59 3.68 -6.53
CA PRO A 357 3.60 2.64 -6.72
C PRO A 357 4.28 2.64 -8.10
N GLN A 358 3.62 3.26 -9.10
CA GLN A 358 4.11 3.37 -10.47
C GLN A 358 4.93 4.66 -10.73
N ASP A 359 4.96 5.59 -9.79
CA ASP A 359 5.75 6.81 -9.88
C ASP A 359 7.13 6.58 -9.23
#